data_f91e286b651730639fb4c282525f0b9d
#
_entry.id   f91e286b651730639fb4c282525f0b9d
#
_cell.length_a   1.000
_cell.length_b   1.000
_cell.length_c   1.000
_cell.angle_alpha   90.00
_cell.angle_beta   90.00
_cell.angle_gamma   90.00
#
_symmetry.space_group_name_H-M   'P 1'
#
loop_
_entity.id
_entity.type
_entity.pdbx_description
1 polymer ?
#
loop_
_entity_poly.entity_id
_entity_poly.type
_entity_poly.pdbx_seq_one_letter_code
_entity_poly.pdbx_strand_id
1 'polypeptide(L)'
;MSYLSALKTFVENQKEKTYGFKTDIDYGFNKLIISIFISDGKLKMGVDDCGYLFTDEIYEEDVAQMIVEHLFEIEGIFIPLDD
;
A
#
# COMPACT_ATOMS: atom_id res chain seq x y z
N MET A 1 0.72 -5.36 -18.35
CA MET A 1 -0.03 -5.32 -17.08
C MET A 1 0.93 -5.19 -15.93
N SER A 2 0.72 -4.21 -15.06
CA SER A 2 1.65 -3.94 -13.98
C SER A 2 0.90 -3.59 -12.69
N TYR A 3 1.17 -4.33 -11.64
CA TYR A 3 0.62 -4.03 -10.32
C TYR A 3 1.24 -2.76 -9.75
N LEU A 4 2.52 -2.52 -10.01
CA LEU A 4 3.18 -1.28 -9.58
C LEU A 4 2.52 -0.07 -10.21
N SER A 5 2.29 -0.10 -11.51
CA SER A 5 1.67 1.00 -12.23
C SER A 5 0.24 1.24 -11.74
N ALA A 6 -0.54 0.17 -11.59
CA ALA A 6 -1.91 0.27 -11.12
C ALA A 6 -1.99 0.82 -9.70
N LEU A 7 -1.13 0.33 -8.81
CA LEU A 7 -1.10 0.78 -7.43
C LEU A 7 -0.67 2.25 -7.35
N LYS A 8 0.33 2.64 -8.12
CA LYS A 8 0.78 4.02 -8.16
C LYS A 8 -0.34 4.95 -8.62
N THR A 9 -1.06 4.56 -9.68
CA THR A 9 -2.18 5.36 -10.19
C THR A 9 -3.28 5.49 -9.13
N PHE A 10 -3.59 4.40 -8.44
CA PHE A 10 -4.57 4.43 -7.38
C PHE A 10 -4.19 5.43 -6.29
N VAL A 11 -2.93 5.39 -5.84
CA VAL A 11 -2.46 6.28 -4.79
C VAL A 11 -2.42 7.73 -5.26
N GLU A 12 -2.02 7.98 -6.52
CA GLU A 12 -1.99 9.33 -7.07
C GLU A 12 -3.37 9.97 -7.10
N ASN A 13 -4.42 9.17 -7.18
CA ASN A 13 -5.80 9.66 -7.20
C ASN A 13 -6.39 9.83 -5.80
N GLN A 14 -5.65 9.48 -4.77
CA GLN A 14 -6.12 9.66 -3.40
C GLN A 14 -5.81 11.06 -2.90
N LYS A 15 -6.55 11.50 -1.89
CA LYS A 15 -6.31 12.78 -1.25
C LYS A 15 -4.90 12.78 -0.67
N GLU A 16 -4.14 13.84 -0.96
CA GLU A 16 -2.77 13.99 -0.50
C GLU A 16 -1.83 12.89 -0.99
N LYS A 17 -2.27 12.12 -1.99
CA LYS A 17 -1.48 11.03 -2.58
C LYS A 17 -1.01 10.03 -1.53
N THR A 18 -1.92 9.66 -0.64
CA THR A 18 -1.63 8.69 0.40
C THR A 18 -2.88 7.87 0.71
N TYR A 19 -2.67 6.62 1.08
CA TYR A 19 -3.74 5.73 1.51
C TYR A 19 -3.25 4.84 2.63
N GLY A 20 -3.96 4.87 3.77
CA GLY A 20 -3.61 4.06 4.94
C GLY A 20 -4.59 2.93 5.16
N PHE A 21 -4.10 1.79 5.61
CA PHE A 21 -4.95 0.64 5.93
C PHE A 21 -4.31 -0.20 7.03
N LYS A 22 -5.15 -1.02 7.68
CA LYS A 22 -4.69 -1.94 8.71
C LYS A 22 -4.55 -3.33 8.11
N THR A 23 -3.52 -4.05 8.53
CA THR A 23 -3.35 -5.43 8.09
C THR A 23 -4.14 -6.38 8.97
N ASP A 24 -4.39 -7.58 8.46
CA ASP A 24 -4.97 -8.66 9.25
C ASP A 24 -3.97 -9.32 10.18
N ILE A 25 -2.71 -9.02 9.98
CA ILE A 25 -1.65 -9.66 10.75
C ILE A 25 -1.57 -9.01 12.11
N ASP A 26 -1.90 -9.79 13.15
CA ASP A 26 -1.70 -9.35 14.52
C ASP A 26 -0.24 -9.56 14.88
N TYR A 27 0.42 -8.47 15.23
CA TYR A 27 1.77 -8.55 15.74
C TYR A 27 1.69 -8.36 17.25
N GLY A 28 1.58 -9.46 17.96
CA GLY A 28 1.25 -9.41 19.38
C GLY A 28 -0.21 -9.03 19.57
N PHE A 29 -0.45 -7.86 20.17
CA PHE A 29 -1.80 -7.37 20.41
C PHE A 29 -2.21 -6.25 19.45
N ASN A 30 -1.34 -5.88 18.53
CA ASN A 30 -1.59 -4.74 17.64
C ASN A 30 -1.50 -5.16 16.18
N LYS A 31 -2.41 -4.61 15.38
CA LYS A 31 -2.34 -4.75 13.93
C LYS A 31 -1.41 -3.69 13.38
N LEU A 32 -0.69 -4.06 12.34
CA LEU A 32 0.18 -3.10 11.67
C LEU A 32 -0.66 -2.12 10.87
N ILE A 33 -0.27 -0.86 10.93
CA ILE A 33 -0.88 0.19 10.10
C ILE A 33 0.09 0.46 8.95
N ILE A 34 -0.40 0.30 7.73
CA ILE A 34 0.41 0.51 6.54
C ILE A 34 -0.14 1.71 5.80
N SER A 35 0.75 2.61 5.41
CA SER A 35 0.43 3.76 4.57
C SER A 35 1.18 3.65 3.27
N ILE A 36 0.48 3.82 2.15
CA ILE A 36 1.10 3.85 0.83
C ILE A 36 1.02 5.29 0.34
N PHE A 37 2.12 5.82 -0.16
CA PHE A 37 2.15 7.23 -0.55
C PHE A 37 3.14 7.46 -1.69
N ILE A 38 3.00 8.62 -2.34
CA ILE A 38 3.90 9.05 -3.39
C ILE A 38 4.80 10.15 -2.82
N SER A 39 6.10 9.97 -2.95
CA SER A 39 7.08 10.96 -2.52
C SER A 39 8.20 11.00 -3.55
N ASP A 40 8.52 12.20 -4.03
CA ASP A 40 9.55 12.41 -5.06
C ASP A 40 9.27 11.59 -6.32
N GLY A 41 8.00 11.45 -6.67
CA GLY A 41 7.59 10.67 -7.85
C GLY A 41 7.70 9.18 -7.68
N LYS A 42 7.99 8.70 -6.47
CA LYS A 42 8.16 7.28 -6.19
C LYS A 42 7.07 6.76 -5.27
N LEU A 43 6.66 5.53 -5.51
CA LEU A 43 5.69 4.85 -4.65
C LEU A 43 6.42 4.29 -3.43
N LYS A 44 5.97 4.69 -2.25
CA LYS A 44 6.60 4.29 -0.99
C LYS A 44 5.57 3.70 -0.04
N MET A 45 6.05 2.94 0.91
CA MET A 45 5.25 2.32 1.93
C MET A 45 5.82 2.68 3.29
N GLY A 46 4.95 3.13 4.20
CA GLY A 46 5.30 3.32 5.60
C GLY A 46 4.57 2.29 6.44
N VAL A 47 5.27 1.70 7.39
CA VAL A 47 4.68 0.73 8.32
C VAL A 47 4.82 1.27 9.73
N ASP A 48 3.69 1.40 10.42
CA ASP A 48 3.67 1.82 11.82
C ASP A 48 3.44 0.59 12.69
N ASP A 49 4.44 0.22 13.45
CA ASP A 49 4.39 -0.89 14.39
C ASP A 49 4.59 -0.35 15.79
N CYS A 50 3.50 -0.04 16.48
CA CYS A 50 3.50 0.44 17.86
C CYS A 50 4.40 1.67 18.07
N GLY A 51 4.36 2.61 17.15
CA GLY A 51 5.17 3.82 17.23
C GLY A 51 6.49 3.75 16.51
N TYR A 52 6.87 2.58 16.00
CA TYR A 52 8.02 2.44 15.12
C TYR A 52 7.58 2.66 13.68
N LEU A 53 8.24 3.59 13.00
CA LEU A 53 7.93 3.89 11.61
C LEU A 53 9.04 3.37 10.71
N PHE A 54 8.66 2.52 9.77
CA PHE A 54 9.56 2.04 8.73
C PHE A 54 9.07 2.56 7.40
N THR A 55 9.96 3.06 6.56
CA THR A 55 9.62 3.56 5.24
C THR A 55 10.50 2.89 4.22
N ASP A 56 9.89 2.41 3.14
CA ASP A 56 10.63 1.77 2.06
C ASP A 56 9.94 2.07 0.74
N GLU A 57 10.70 1.99 -0.34
CA GLU A 57 10.15 2.18 -1.67
C GLU A 57 9.52 0.87 -2.16
N ILE A 58 8.36 0.98 -2.78
CA ILE A 58 7.72 -0.18 -3.42
C ILE A 58 8.18 -0.18 -4.88
N TYR A 59 9.06 -1.11 -5.22
CA TYR A 59 9.59 -1.23 -6.57
C TYR A 59 9.45 -2.64 -7.15
N GLU A 60 9.00 -3.60 -6.36
CA GLU A 60 8.82 -4.98 -6.83
C GLU A 60 7.36 -5.25 -7.16
N GLU A 61 7.13 -5.90 -8.31
CA GLU A 61 5.78 -6.28 -8.73
C GLU A 61 5.10 -7.20 -7.72
N ASP A 62 5.85 -8.11 -7.11
CA ASP A 62 5.28 -9.05 -6.15
C ASP A 62 4.73 -8.34 -4.93
N VAL A 63 5.43 -7.33 -4.45
CA VAL A 63 4.97 -6.54 -3.30
C VAL A 63 3.72 -5.75 -3.68
N ALA A 64 3.73 -5.13 -4.85
CA ALA A 64 2.57 -4.39 -5.33
C ALA A 64 1.36 -5.29 -5.50
N GLN A 65 1.57 -6.51 -6.02
CA GLN A 65 0.51 -7.49 -6.17
C GLN A 65 -0.11 -7.86 -4.82
N MET A 66 0.73 -8.12 -3.82
CA MET A 66 0.25 -8.44 -2.48
C MET A 66 -0.63 -7.33 -1.92
N ILE A 67 -0.20 -6.09 -2.11
CA ILE A 67 -0.96 -4.93 -1.61
C ILE A 67 -2.29 -4.79 -2.34
N VAL A 68 -2.29 -4.91 -3.67
CA VAL A 68 -3.51 -4.80 -4.47
C VAL A 68 -4.50 -5.89 -4.07
N GLU A 69 -4.04 -7.12 -3.91
CA GLU A 69 -4.89 -8.23 -3.51
C GLU A 69 -5.42 -8.05 -2.09
N HIS A 70 -4.60 -7.58 -1.19
CA HIS A 70 -5.02 -7.30 0.19
C HIS A 70 -6.12 -6.24 0.23
N LEU A 71 -5.94 -5.14 -0.52
CA LEU A 71 -6.94 -4.08 -0.56
C LEU A 71 -8.26 -4.59 -1.12
N PHE A 72 -8.21 -5.49 -2.09
CA PHE A 72 -9.41 -6.08 -2.64
C PHE A 72 -10.11 -7.00 -1.63
N GLU A 73 -9.36 -7.89 -1.00
CA GLU A 73 -9.94 -8.89 -0.11
C GLU A 73 -10.42 -8.32 1.23
N ILE A 74 -9.67 -7.39 1.79
CA ILE A 74 -9.92 -6.90 3.14
C ILE A 74 -10.69 -5.58 3.13
N GLU A 75 -10.31 -4.66 2.24
CA GLU A 75 -10.91 -3.33 2.20
C GLU A 75 -12.02 -3.21 1.16
N GLY A 76 -12.19 -4.22 0.32
CA GLY A 76 -13.20 -4.17 -0.74
C GLY A 76 -12.87 -3.18 -1.84
N ILE A 77 -11.60 -2.81 -1.99
CA ILE A 77 -11.17 -1.84 -2.98
C ILE A 77 -10.67 -2.55 -4.23
N PHE A 78 -11.30 -2.26 -5.37
CA PHE A 78 -10.87 -2.81 -6.65
C PHE A 78 -9.94 -1.81 -7.34
N ILE A 79 -8.72 -2.26 -7.63
CA ILE A 79 -7.74 -1.46 -8.37
C ILE A 79 -7.59 -2.08 -9.75
N PRO A 80 -8.08 -1.40 -10.81
CA PRO A 80 -7.96 -1.95 -12.17
C PRO A 80 -6.51 -1.99 -12.62
N LEU A 81 -6.16 -3.09 -13.27
CA LEU A 81 -4.83 -3.23 -13.85
C LEU A 81 -4.86 -2.66 -15.26
N ASP A 82 -4.00 -1.69 -15.52
CA ASP A 82 -3.86 -1.10 -16.83
C ASP A 82 -2.87 -1.92 -17.66
N ASP A 83 -3.30 -2.27 -18.83
CA ASP A 83 -2.42 -2.97 -19.77
C ASP A 83 -1.69 -1.96 -20.65
#